data_7f3a080e209e4a47ca8f3fa63617a138
#
_entry.id   7f3a080e209e4a47ca8f3fa63617a138
#
_cell.length_a   1.000
_cell.length_b   1.000
_cell.length_c   1.000
_cell.angle_alpha   90.00
_cell.angle_beta   90.00
_cell.angle_gamma   90.00
#
_symmetry.space_group_name_H-M   'P 1'
#
loop_
_entity.id
_entity.type
_entity.pdbx_description
1 polymer ?
#
loop_
_entity_poly.entity_id
_entity_poly.type
_entity_poly.pdbx_seq_one_letter_code
_entity_poly.pdbx_strand_id
1 'polypeptide(L)'
;ESTDDENGAEEETVLPPVSVGDVMEAKGITAECKFTQAPPRYSEATLVKKLEELGIGRPSTYAPTISTLTTGRGYIVKGDKEGRKVPVTNLALKGGAITESARTETVGAEKGKLLPQEIGMIVTDYLVQNFPDILDYDFTANVEKDFDQIAEGQLVWNSVIGSFYSPFHHKVEEVLGD
;
A
#
# COMPACT_ATOMS: atom_id res chain seq x y z
N GLU A 1 -9.39 -1.63 22.01
CA GLU A 1 -10.10 -0.35 22.12
C GLU A 1 -9.07 0.78 22.04
N SER A 2 -8.77 1.22 20.85
CA SER A 2 -8.18 2.53 20.56
C SER A 2 -8.43 2.78 19.08
N THR A 3 -9.52 3.44 18.82
CA THR A 3 -9.85 4.06 17.54
C THR A 3 -9.02 5.33 17.44
N ASP A 4 -7.92 5.29 16.72
CA ASP A 4 -7.24 6.50 16.23
C ASP A 4 -7.75 6.78 14.80
N ASP A 5 -9.02 7.19 14.75
CA ASP A 5 -9.55 8.01 13.68
C ASP A 5 -9.07 9.44 13.93
N GLU A 6 -7.85 9.77 13.52
CA GLU A 6 -7.52 11.16 13.25
C GLU A 6 -8.23 11.58 11.95
N ASN A 7 -9.54 11.69 12.06
CA ASN A 7 -10.34 12.54 11.22
C ASN A 7 -10.00 13.98 11.62
N GLY A 8 -8.97 14.55 11.00
CA GLY A 8 -8.79 15.97 11.00
C GLY A 8 -10.06 16.57 10.38
N ALA A 9 -11.01 16.94 11.23
CA ALA A 9 -12.10 17.77 10.83
C ALA A 9 -11.45 19.03 10.21
N GLU A 10 -11.43 19.10 8.88
CA GLU A 10 -11.30 20.38 8.20
C GLU A 10 -12.48 21.18 8.71
N GLU A 11 -12.23 22.11 9.64
CA GLU A 11 -13.20 23.14 9.93
C GLU A 11 -13.56 23.76 8.58
N GLU A 12 -14.78 23.53 8.12
CA GLU A 12 -15.34 24.21 6.96
C GLU A 12 -15.26 25.69 7.27
N THR A 13 -14.17 26.31 6.86
CA THR A 13 -13.99 27.75 6.95
C THR A 13 -15.01 28.33 6.00
N VAL A 14 -16.15 28.79 6.53
CA VAL A 14 -17.16 29.49 5.75
C VAL A 14 -16.48 30.74 5.17
N LEU A 15 -16.20 30.68 3.86
CA LEU A 15 -15.63 31.82 3.17
C LEU A 15 -16.62 32.99 3.23
N PRO A 16 -16.16 34.23 3.52
CA PRO A 16 -17.03 35.37 3.48
C PRO A 16 -17.57 35.57 2.04
N PRO A 17 -18.79 36.10 1.90
CA PRO A 17 -19.33 36.39 0.57
C PRO A 17 -18.46 37.45 -0.11
N VAL A 18 -17.89 37.10 -1.26
CA VAL A 18 -17.05 37.97 -2.07
C VAL A 18 -17.55 37.98 -3.50
N SER A 19 -17.43 39.13 -4.17
CA SER A 19 -17.87 39.35 -5.54
C SER A 19 -16.69 39.68 -6.44
N VAL A 20 -16.85 39.47 -7.76
CA VAL A 20 -15.83 39.86 -8.73
C VAL A 20 -15.69 41.38 -8.73
N GLY A 21 -14.45 41.86 -8.49
CA GLY A 21 -14.14 43.28 -8.38
C GLY A 21 -13.97 43.78 -6.94
N ASP A 22 -14.24 42.93 -5.93
CA ASP A 22 -13.95 43.29 -4.54
C ASP A 22 -12.44 43.45 -4.31
N VAL A 23 -12.06 44.51 -3.62
CA VAL A 23 -10.66 44.75 -3.22
C VAL A 23 -10.42 44.24 -1.84
N MET A 24 -9.46 43.32 -1.73
CA MET A 24 -9.08 42.72 -0.44
C MET A 24 -7.73 43.24 0.02
N GLU A 25 -7.60 43.50 1.32
CA GLU A 25 -6.33 43.82 1.94
C GLU A 25 -5.60 42.59 2.38
N ALA A 26 -4.39 42.35 1.83
CA ALA A 26 -3.55 41.21 2.25
C ALA A 26 -2.91 41.50 3.60
N LYS A 27 -3.43 40.91 4.68
CA LYS A 27 -2.87 41.04 6.04
C LYS A 27 -1.60 40.23 6.25
N GLY A 28 -1.47 39.14 5.52
CA GLY A 28 -0.29 38.26 5.55
C GLY A 28 -0.41 37.16 4.51
N ILE A 29 0.72 36.74 3.96
CA ILE A 29 0.84 35.63 3.04
C ILE A 29 1.92 34.69 3.58
N THR A 30 1.64 33.42 3.71
CA THR A 30 2.62 32.40 4.11
C THR A 30 2.85 31.43 2.97
N ALA A 31 4.12 31.13 2.69
CA ALA A 31 4.52 30.07 1.78
C ALA A 31 5.22 28.97 2.59
N GLU A 32 4.60 27.82 2.66
CA GLU A 32 5.11 26.66 3.39
C GLU A 32 5.69 25.65 2.43
N CYS A 33 6.93 25.21 2.69
CA CYS A 33 7.51 24.09 1.97
C CYS A 33 6.87 22.80 2.46
N LYS A 34 6.23 22.05 1.54
CA LYS A 34 5.66 20.74 1.79
C LYS A 34 6.17 19.73 0.78
N PHE A 35 6.23 18.48 1.18
CA PHE A 35 6.63 17.38 0.30
C PHE A 35 5.41 16.53 -0.06
N THR A 36 5.35 16.11 -1.33
CA THR A 36 4.46 15.02 -1.72
C THR A 36 4.91 13.75 -1.03
N GLN A 37 3.95 13.02 -0.46
CA GLN A 37 4.24 11.75 0.20
C GLN A 37 3.96 10.60 -0.75
N ALA A 38 4.84 9.60 -0.71
CA ALA A 38 4.57 8.32 -1.37
C ALA A 38 3.38 7.61 -0.67
N PRO A 39 2.65 6.75 -1.39
CA PRO A 39 1.63 5.92 -0.76
C PRO A 39 2.21 5.18 0.46
N PRO A 40 1.49 5.14 1.58
CA PRO A 40 1.99 4.49 2.78
C PRO A 40 2.12 2.98 2.57
N ARG A 41 3.06 2.34 3.25
CA ARG A 41 3.14 0.88 3.31
C ARG A 41 1.89 0.30 3.96
N TYR A 42 1.62 -0.96 3.65
CA TYR A 42 0.50 -1.65 4.26
C TYR A 42 0.73 -1.89 5.76
N SER A 43 -0.34 -1.73 6.53
CA SER A 43 -0.52 -2.43 7.81
C SER A 43 -1.18 -3.78 7.55
N GLU A 44 -1.29 -4.65 8.55
CA GLU A 44 -2.03 -5.92 8.40
C GLU A 44 -3.47 -5.67 7.93
N ALA A 45 -4.16 -4.72 8.54
CA ALA A 45 -5.55 -4.38 8.18
C ALA A 45 -5.68 -3.85 6.75
N THR A 46 -4.79 -2.95 6.33
CA THR A 46 -4.84 -2.40 4.96
C THR A 46 -4.38 -3.41 3.92
N LEU A 47 -3.52 -4.38 4.27
CA LEU A 47 -3.19 -5.49 3.39
C LEU A 47 -4.37 -6.42 3.20
N VAL A 48 -5.07 -6.81 4.28
CA VAL A 48 -6.30 -7.62 4.19
C VAL A 48 -7.33 -6.93 3.31
N LYS A 49 -7.59 -5.64 3.52
CA LYS A 49 -8.50 -4.87 2.67
C LYS A 49 -8.08 -4.91 1.21
N LYS A 50 -6.78 -4.79 0.92
CA LYS A 50 -6.28 -4.84 -0.45
C LYS A 50 -6.42 -6.22 -1.09
N LEU A 51 -6.18 -7.30 -0.34
CA LEU A 51 -6.41 -8.67 -0.79
C LEU A 51 -7.90 -8.90 -1.11
N GLU A 52 -8.80 -8.40 -0.25
CA GLU A 52 -10.24 -8.46 -0.46
C GLU A 52 -10.68 -7.69 -1.72
N GLU A 53 -10.20 -6.48 -1.92
CA GLU A 53 -10.45 -5.66 -3.12
C GLU A 53 -10.01 -6.39 -4.41
N LEU A 54 -8.91 -7.13 -4.35
CA LEU A 54 -8.36 -7.89 -5.48
C LEU A 54 -9.00 -9.29 -5.64
N GLY A 55 -9.84 -9.73 -4.70
CA GLY A 55 -10.43 -11.08 -4.70
C GLY A 55 -9.41 -12.18 -4.40
N ILE A 56 -8.29 -11.84 -3.77
CA ILE A 56 -7.21 -12.77 -3.42
C ILE A 56 -7.42 -13.31 -2.00
N GLY A 57 -7.65 -14.61 -1.88
CA GLY A 57 -7.93 -15.27 -0.60
C GLY A 57 -9.37 -15.09 -0.13
N ARG A 58 -9.63 -15.57 1.08
CA ARG A 58 -10.93 -15.54 1.76
C ARG A 58 -10.73 -15.16 3.23
N PRO A 59 -11.77 -14.75 3.97
CA PRO A 59 -11.66 -14.40 5.39
C PRO A 59 -10.92 -15.43 6.24
N SER A 60 -11.09 -16.72 5.94
CA SER A 60 -10.41 -17.81 6.65
C SER A 60 -8.92 -17.93 6.35
N THR A 61 -8.42 -17.36 5.25
CA THR A 61 -7.01 -17.48 4.80
C THR A 61 -6.18 -16.23 5.02
N TYR A 62 -6.76 -15.06 5.24
CA TYR A 62 -5.98 -13.82 5.39
C TYR A 62 -5.00 -13.86 6.56
N ALA A 63 -5.48 -14.20 7.75
CA ALA A 63 -4.62 -14.25 8.95
C ALA A 63 -3.52 -15.32 8.85
N PRO A 64 -3.82 -16.59 8.44
CA PRO A 64 -2.79 -17.58 8.18
C PRO A 64 -1.74 -17.15 7.15
N THR A 65 -2.14 -16.48 6.07
CA THR A 65 -1.23 -15.99 5.04
C THR A 65 -0.27 -14.95 5.61
N ILE A 66 -0.79 -13.95 6.33
CA ILE A 66 0.04 -12.92 6.96
C ILE A 66 1.00 -13.55 7.98
N SER A 67 0.52 -14.48 8.80
CA SER A 67 1.36 -15.22 9.76
C SER A 67 2.47 -16.01 9.06
N THR A 68 2.18 -16.65 7.94
CA THR A 68 3.18 -17.37 7.14
C THR A 68 4.25 -16.42 6.59
N LEU A 69 3.84 -15.26 6.07
CA LEU A 69 4.75 -14.27 5.50
C LEU A 69 5.63 -13.62 6.57
N THR A 70 5.10 -13.38 7.76
CA THR A 70 5.83 -12.74 8.86
C THR A 70 6.64 -13.75 9.68
N THR A 71 5.96 -14.63 10.42
CA THR A 71 6.58 -15.53 11.40
C THR A 71 7.08 -16.82 10.75
N GLY A 72 6.34 -17.36 9.76
CA GLY A 72 6.67 -18.64 9.14
C GLY A 72 7.87 -18.57 8.19
N ARG A 73 7.92 -17.57 7.33
CA ARG A 73 8.95 -17.40 6.29
C ARG A 73 9.87 -16.21 6.54
N GLY A 74 9.45 -15.23 7.32
CA GLY A 74 10.22 -14.02 7.58
C GLY A 74 10.42 -13.14 6.32
N TYR A 75 9.50 -13.21 5.36
CA TYR A 75 9.59 -12.41 4.14
C TYR A 75 9.25 -10.94 4.39
N ILE A 76 8.43 -10.70 5.39
CA ILE A 76 8.05 -9.37 5.85
C ILE A 76 8.13 -9.31 7.38
N VAL A 77 8.34 -8.13 7.92
CA VAL A 77 8.32 -7.87 9.37
C VAL A 77 7.41 -6.69 9.67
N LYS A 78 6.70 -6.74 10.78
CA LYS A 78 5.96 -5.59 11.29
C LYS A 78 6.92 -4.69 12.07
N GLY A 79 6.99 -3.44 11.68
CA GLY A 79 7.93 -2.50 12.29
C GLY A 79 7.63 -1.05 11.95
N ASP A 80 8.48 -0.20 12.46
CA ASP A 80 8.47 1.23 12.21
C ASP A 80 9.60 1.58 11.23
N LYS A 81 9.34 2.54 10.37
CA LYS A 81 10.35 3.14 9.50
C LYS A 81 10.66 4.53 10.01
N GLU A 82 11.91 4.77 10.31
CA GLU A 82 12.37 6.12 10.62
C GLU A 82 12.27 7.01 9.39
N GLY A 83 11.78 8.23 9.60
CA GLY A 83 11.77 9.25 8.56
C GLY A 83 13.13 9.90 8.38
N ARG A 84 13.32 10.55 7.24
CA ARG A 84 14.48 11.37 6.96
C ARG A 84 14.21 12.81 7.40
N LYS A 85 15.11 13.38 8.18
CA LYS A 85 15.07 14.81 8.54
C LYS A 85 15.52 15.65 7.35
N VAL A 86 14.69 16.60 6.92
CA VAL A 86 14.95 17.49 5.79
C VAL A 86 14.80 18.93 6.26
N PRO A 87 15.80 19.79 6.04
CA PRO A 87 15.66 21.21 6.32
C PRO A 87 14.69 21.82 5.31
N VAL A 88 13.78 22.66 5.78
CA VAL A 88 12.81 23.39 4.96
C VAL A 88 12.76 24.84 5.38
N THR A 89 12.53 25.73 4.42
CA THR A 89 12.38 27.16 4.66
C THR A 89 10.94 27.55 4.36
N ASN A 90 10.29 28.19 5.31
CA ASN A 90 9.01 28.84 5.12
C ASN A 90 9.20 30.35 5.00
N LEU A 91 8.39 30.97 4.15
CA LEU A 91 8.38 32.41 3.96
C LEU A 91 7.09 33.02 4.50
N ALA A 92 7.17 34.15 5.14
CA ALA A 92 6.00 34.92 5.57
C ALA A 92 6.15 36.38 5.16
N LEU A 93 5.17 36.89 4.42
CA LEU A 93 5.04 38.32 4.10
C LEU A 93 4.05 38.96 5.07
N LYS A 94 4.48 39.93 5.84
CA LYS A 94 3.63 40.68 6.77
C LYS A 94 4.10 42.14 6.81
N GLY A 95 3.15 43.07 6.64
CA GLY A 95 3.46 44.51 6.68
C GLY A 95 4.49 44.92 5.61
N GLY A 96 4.52 44.28 4.44
CA GLY A 96 5.47 44.57 3.36
C GLY A 96 6.87 43.98 3.54
N ALA A 97 7.15 43.30 4.65
CA ALA A 97 8.44 42.62 4.90
C ALA A 97 8.32 41.11 4.77
N ILE A 98 9.31 40.49 4.10
CA ILE A 98 9.43 39.04 3.99
C ILE A 98 10.36 38.54 5.10
N THR A 99 9.90 37.58 5.86
CA THR A 99 10.69 36.86 6.86
C THR A 99 10.86 35.42 6.45
N GLU A 100 12.06 34.89 6.65
CA GLU A 100 12.37 33.45 6.44
C GLU A 100 12.45 32.77 7.79
N SER A 101 11.89 31.55 7.86
CA SER A 101 12.02 30.66 9.01
C SER A 101 12.46 29.28 8.55
N ALA A 102 13.60 28.83 9.07
CA ALA A 102 14.09 27.48 8.83
C ALA A 102 13.51 26.52 9.88
N ARG A 103 13.04 25.35 9.43
CA ARG A 103 12.63 24.25 10.30
C ARG A 103 13.15 22.93 9.75
N THR A 104 13.14 21.90 10.58
CA THR A 104 13.43 20.55 10.13
C THR A 104 12.13 19.75 10.11
N GLU A 105 11.84 19.16 8.98
CA GLU A 105 10.67 18.31 8.81
C GLU A 105 11.10 16.84 8.71
N THR A 106 10.34 15.94 9.32
CA THR A 106 10.58 14.50 9.22
C THR A 106 9.68 13.92 8.12
N VAL A 107 10.29 13.43 7.04
CA VAL A 107 9.59 12.93 5.86
C VAL A 107 9.71 11.41 5.76
N GLY A 108 8.61 10.73 5.50
CA GLY A 108 8.57 9.28 5.23
C GLY A 108 8.70 8.42 6.49
N ALA A 109 8.41 8.95 7.68
CA ALA A 109 8.25 8.15 8.89
C ALA A 109 6.93 7.35 8.80
N GLU A 110 6.97 6.09 9.17
CA GLU A 110 5.81 5.21 9.21
C GLU A 110 5.86 4.35 10.47
N LYS A 111 4.70 4.08 11.08
CA LYS A 111 4.59 3.25 12.29
C LYS A 111 3.72 2.03 12.04
N GLY A 112 4.09 0.88 12.62
CA GLY A 112 3.32 -0.36 12.60
C GLY A 112 3.05 -0.90 11.19
N LYS A 113 3.98 -0.70 10.26
CA LYS A 113 3.85 -1.12 8.87
C LYS A 113 4.51 -2.47 8.60
N LEU A 114 4.07 -3.10 7.53
CA LEU A 114 4.70 -4.32 7.02
C LEU A 114 5.89 -3.92 6.15
N LEU A 115 7.07 -4.32 6.56
CA LEU A 115 8.34 -4.00 5.91
C LEU A 115 8.88 -5.26 5.23
N PRO A 116 9.17 -5.22 3.90
CA PRO A 116 9.77 -6.34 3.22
C PRO A 116 11.18 -6.60 3.76
N GLN A 117 11.54 -7.87 3.87
CA GLN A 117 12.88 -8.33 4.21
C GLN A 117 13.64 -8.70 2.93
N GLU A 118 14.96 -8.70 2.99
CA GLU A 118 15.81 -9.01 1.85
C GLU A 118 15.48 -10.36 1.22
N ILE A 119 15.32 -11.39 2.04
CA ILE A 119 14.92 -12.72 1.58
C ILE A 119 13.56 -12.72 0.85
N GLY A 120 12.60 -11.92 1.33
CA GLY A 120 11.30 -11.77 0.69
C GLY A 120 11.41 -11.13 -0.69
N MET A 121 12.27 -10.12 -0.83
CA MET A 121 12.53 -9.46 -2.13
C MET A 121 13.20 -10.42 -3.12
N ILE A 122 14.25 -11.14 -2.70
CA ILE A 122 14.95 -12.13 -3.53
C ILE A 122 13.98 -13.20 -4.04
N VAL A 123 13.15 -13.76 -3.14
CA VAL A 123 12.17 -14.78 -3.52
C VAL A 123 11.13 -14.22 -4.48
N THR A 124 10.65 -13.00 -4.25
CA THR A 124 9.68 -12.35 -5.13
C THR A 124 10.27 -12.11 -6.52
N ASP A 125 11.49 -11.58 -6.60
CA ASP A 125 12.17 -11.32 -7.88
C ASP A 125 12.37 -12.62 -8.67
N TYR A 126 12.81 -13.69 -7.99
CA TYR A 126 12.95 -15.01 -8.60
C TYR A 126 11.62 -15.55 -9.14
N LEU A 127 10.55 -15.45 -8.36
CA LEU A 127 9.24 -15.95 -8.77
C LEU A 127 8.65 -15.13 -9.91
N VAL A 128 8.78 -13.80 -9.88
CA VAL A 128 8.31 -12.92 -10.96
C VAL A 128 9.06 -13.23 -12.27
N GLN A 129 10.35 -13.52 -12.20
CA GLN A 129 11.17 -13.84 -13.37
C GLN A 129 10.79 -15.20 -13.98
N ASN A 130 10.54 -16.21 -13.14
CA ASN A 130 10.36 -17.58 -13.61
C ASN A 130 8.89 -18.02 -13.72
N PHE A 131 8.00 -17.43 -12.94
CA PHE A 131 6.57 -17.80 -12.84
C PHE A 131 5.65 -16.57 -12.89
N PRO A 132 5.78 -15.67 -13.90
CA PRO A 132 5.02 -14.42 -13.94
C PRO A 132 3.51 -14.65 -13.93
N ASP A 133 3.02 -15.68 -14.62
CA ASP A 133 1.59 -15.98 -14.74
C ASP A 133 0.96 -16.35 -13.39
N ILE A 134 1.73 -16.99 -12.49
CA ILE A 134 1.26 -17.38 -11.16
C ILE A 134 1.29 -16.19 -10.19
N LEU A 135 2.22 -15.27 -10.42
CA LEU A 135 2.36 -14.03 -9.62
C LEU A 135 1.38 -12.93 -10.05
N ASP A 136 0.63 -13.15 -11.13
CA ASP A 136 -0.43 -12.26 -11.54
C ASP A 136 -1.57 -12.27 -10.49
N TYR A 137 -2.06 -11.08 -10.13
CA TYR A 137 -3.15 -10.96 -9.16
C TYR A 137 -4.44 -11.60 -9.67
N ASP A 138 -4.70 -11.50 -10.98
CA ASP A 138 -5.88 -12.10 -11.61
C ASP A 138 -5.84 -13.62 -11.58
N PHE A 139 -4.64 -14.23 -11.63
CA PHE A 139 -4.50 -15.68 -11.51
C PHE A 139 -5.12 -16.19 -10.19
N THR A 140 -4.65 -15.67 -9.06
CA THR A 140 -5.17 -16.10 -7.75
C THR A 140 -6.66 -15.80 -7.59
N ALA A 141 -7.10 -14.61 -8.03
CA ALA A 141 -8.52 -14.24 -7.98
C ALA A 141 -9.40 -15.16 -8.84
N ASN A 142 -8.92 -15.61 -10.00
CA ASN A 142 -9.65 -16.54 -10.85
C ASN A 142 -9.69 -17.96 -10.26
N VAL A 143 -8.59 -18.44 -9.70
CA VAL A 143 -8.58 -19.74 -8.99
C VAL A 143 -9.57 -19.76 -7.83
N GLU A 144 -9.68 -18.67 -7.08
CA GLU A 144 -10.67 -18.54 -6.01
C GLU A 144 -12.12 -18.59 -6.54
N LYS A 145 -12.38 -17.98 -7.69
CA LYS A 145 -13.70 -18.06 -8.37
C LYS A 145 -13.98 -19.47 -8.86
N ASP A 146 -12.98 -20.15 -9.43
CA ASP A 146 -13.12 -21.54 -9.88
C ASP A 146 -13.48 -22.45 -8.70
N PHE A 147 -12.89 -22.23 -7.53
CA PHE A 147 -13.23 -22.97 -6.31
C PHE A 147 -14.67 -22.72 -5.85
N ASP A 148 -15.15 -21.47 -5.94
CA ASP A 148 -16.53 -21.14 -5.65
C ASP A 148 -17.48 -21.89 -6.63
N GLN A 149 -17.16 -21.93 -7.92
CA GLN A 149 -17.93 -22.65 -8.94
C GLN A 149 -17.90 -24.18 -8.75
N ILE A 150 -16.77 -24.73 -8.29
CA ILE A 150 -16.69 -26.14 -7.90
C ILE A 150 -17.61 -26.43 -6.72
N ALA A 151 -17.62 -25.55 -5.72
CA ALA A 151 -18.47 -25.69 -4.53
C ALA A 151 -19.96 -25.62 -4.89
N GLU A 152 -20.33 -24.85 -5.93
CA GLU A 152 -21.68 -24.74 -6.48
C GLU A 152 -22.02 -25.88 -7.46
N GLY A 153 -21.09 -26.77 -7.76
CA GLY A 153 -21.29 -27.89 -8.71
C GLY A 153 -21.29 -27.48 -10.18
N GLN A 154 -20.83 -26.28 -10.51
CA GLN A 154 -20.77 -25.73 -11.88
C GLN A 154 -19.50 -26.18 -12.62
N LEU A 155 -18.40 -26.42 -11.89
CA LEU A 155 -17.14 -26.92 -12.44
C LEU A 155 -16.71 -28.24 -11.80
N VAL A 156 -15.98 -29.05 -12.56
CA VAL A 156 -15.40 -30.29 -12.09
C VAL A 156 -13.97 -30.03 -11.62
N TRP A 157 -13.68 -30.32 -10.36
CA TRP A 157 -12.40 -29.97 -9.70
C TRP A 157 -11.15 -30.51 -10.41
N ASN A 158 -11.21 -31.73 -10.96
CA ASN A 158 -10.06 -32.34 -11.64
C ASN A 158 -9.72 -31.67 -12.95
N SER A 159 -10.68 -31.07 -13.67
CA SER A 159 -10.39 -30.28 -14.86
C SER A 159 -9.68 -28.99 -14.55
N VAL A 160 -10.07 -28.32 -13.45
CA VAL A 160 -9.42 -27.11 -12.96
C VAL A 160 -7.97 -27.39 -12.55
N ILE A 161 -7.76 -28.43 -11.76
CA ILE A 161 -6.40 -28.84 -11.39
C ILE A 161 -5.57 -29.24 -12.59
N GLY A 162 -6.13 -30.01 -13.53
CA GLY A 162 -5.42 -30.43 -14.73
C GLY A 162 -4.98 -29.29 -15.63
N SER A 163 -5.82 -28.26 -15.81
CA SER A 163 -5.49 -27.08 -16.59
C SER A 163 -4.38 -26.22 -15.93
N PHE A 164 -4.31 -26.21 -14.64
CA PHE A 164 -3.23 -25.55 -13.89
C PHE A 164 -1.93 -26.39 -13.89
N TYR A 165 -2.04 -27.68 -13.56
CA TYR A 165 -0.88 -28.52 -13.27
C TYR A 165 0.05 -28.71 -14.49
N SER A 166 -0.52 -28.94 -15.67
CA SER A 166 0.29 -29.25 -16.86
C SER A 166 1.25 -28.12 -17.26
N PRO A 167 0.81 -26.86 -17.44
CA PRO A 167 1.72 -25.77 -17.76
C PRO A 167 2.66 -25.42 -16.59
N PHE A 168 2.19 -25.54 -15.35
CA PHE A 168 3.00 -25.29 -14.18
C PHE A 168 4.14 -26.31 -14.05
N HIS A 169 3.84 -27.60 -14.19
CA HIS A 169 4.83 -28.67 -14.08
C HIS A 169 5.89 -28.54 -15.17
N HIS A 170 5.48 -28.26 -16.41
CA HIS A 170 6.41 -28.03 -17.52
C HIS A 170 7.35 -26.86 -17.19
N LYS A 171 6.83 -25.76 -16.65
CA LYS A 171 7.67 -24.61 -16.26
C LYS A 171 8.64 -24.95 -15.12
N VAL A 172 8.21 -25.77 -14.16
CA VAL A 172 9.09 -26.24 -13.08
C VAL A 172 10.24 -27.09 -13.65
N GLU A 173 9.96 -28.00 -14.60
CA GLU A 173 10.97 -28.83 -15.25
C GLU A 173 11.98 -27.96 -16.05
N GLU A 174 11.51 -26.94 -16.75
CA GLU A 174 12.34 -25.99 -17.46
C GLU A 174 13.31 -25.27 -16.52
N VAL A 175 12.80 -24.71 -15.42
CA VAL A 175 13.59 -23.96 -14.44
C VAL A 175 14.56 -24.85 -13.64
N LEU A 176 14.25 -26.14 -13.45
CA LEU A 176 15.14 -27.09 -12.77
C LEU A 176 16.21 -27.67 -13.72
N GLY A 177 16.01 -27.58 -15.03
CA GLY A 177 16.94 -28.05 -16.02
C GLY A 177 18.02 -27.05 -16.43
N ASP A 178 17.85 -25.80 -16.05
CA ASP A 178 18.82 -24.72 -16.19
C ASP A 178 19.75 -24.65 -14.96
#